data_f56a3873dc7324508f35ada10a2b9ee2
#
_entry.id   f56a3873dc7324508f35ada10a2b9ee2
#
_cell.length_a   1.000
_cell.length_b   1.000
_cell.length_c   1.000
_cell.angle_alpha   90.00
_cell.angle_beta   90.00
_cell.angle_gamma   90.00
#
_symmetry.space_group_name_H-M   'P 1'
#
loop_
_entity.id
_entity.type
_entity.pdbx_description
1 polymer ?
#
loop_
_entity_poly.entity_id
_entity_poly.type
_entity_poly.pdbx_seq_one_letter_code
_entity_poly.pdbx_strand_id
1 'polypeptide(L)'
;MLRTALTTRRCSAGLLAGLLLAGCQPGPSGSSSATPAPATPSASPSPALAATAPGLTPPQRLRLLAGTITAAPADRTIDLPYSYLHTQSWTRATNVITRSDLQRWRRDADYSGREVTRRLPDVRGLAHRPTSDERRQFAAAGTKTTRYVSGDLEPYLPEPLPTDPAELASALAPYELAGEPAYPRMLVHGVIGVATSQYLDRAQRAATLRVLADVPTIGYQGERTDLAGRTGLGFTVSADNSQTQLIIHPSTGEVLSAHEQVHGAKPGLFSYVLILERGHTTTDTRTLSGRP
;
A
#
# COMPACT_ATOMS: atom_id res chain seq x y z
N MET A 1 36.62 -2.37 36.94
CA MET A 1 37.50 -3.57 36.87
C MET A 1 36.74 -4.70 36.25
N LEU A 2 37.41 -5.45 35.37
CA LEU A 2 37.05 -6.69 34.63
C LEU A 2 36.15 -6.49 33.40
N ARG A 3 36.72 -6.60 32.26
CA ARG A 3 37.36 -7.60 31.34
C ARG A 3 36.35 -8.26 30.44
N THR A 4 36.32 -7.80 29.24
CA THR A 4 36.66 -8.39 27.91
C THR A 4 36.44 -9.90 27.74
N ALA A 5 35.63 -10.26 26.73
CA ALA A 5 35.88 -11.43 25.90
C ALA A 5 35.35 -11.20 24.47
N LEU A 6 36.26 -10.97 23.53
CA LEU A 6 36.10 -11.13 22.09
C LEU A 6 36.08 -12.63 21.77
N THR A 7 35.16 -13.04 20.92
CA THR A 7 35.25 -14.34 20.24
C THR A 7 35.05 -14.13 18.73
N THR A 8 36.17 -14.14 18.05
CA THR A 8 36.29 -14.18 16.57
C THR A 8 36.01 -15.60 16.10
N ARG A 9 35.11 -15.78 15.15
CA ARG A 9 35.05 -17.00 14.34
C ARG A 9 35.25 -16.65 12.86
N ARG A 10 36.30 -17.25 12.32
CA ARG A 10 36.71 -17.20 10.92
C ARG A 10 35.83 -18.12 10.08
N CYS A 11 35.43 -17.63 8.91
CA CYS A 11 34.75 -18.41 7.89
C CYS A 11 35.76 -18.82 6.84
N SER A 12 35.73 -20.09 6.47
CA SER A 12 36.52 -20.70 5.40
C SER A 12 35.80 -20.53 4.06
N ALA A 13 36.55 -20.12 3.08
CA ALA A 13 36.17 -20.10 1.66
C ALA A 13 36.32 -21.50 1.07
N GLY A 14 35.32 -21.94 0.33
CA GLY A 14 35.36 -23.15 -0.51
C GLY A 14 35.17 -22.80 -1.98
N LEU A 15 36.24 -22.82 -2.72
CA LEU A 15 36.29 -22.81 -4.19
C LEU A 15 36.07 -24.25 -4.70
N LEU A 16 35.18 -24.43 -5.66
CA LEU A 16 35.11 -25.63 -6.49
C LEU A 16 34.92 -25.21 -7.94
N ALA A 17 36.03 -25.44 -8.69
CA ALA A 17 36.10 -25.40 -10.14
C ALA A 17 35.64 -26.75 -10.71
N GLY A 18 34.87 -26.75 -11.76
CA GLY A 18 34.43 -27.95 -12.48
C GLY A 18 34.45 -27.75 -14.00
N LEU A 19 35.25 -28.58 -14.63
CA LEU A 19 35.73 -28.57 -16.01
C LEU A 19 34.65 -28.71 -17.08
N LEU A 20 34.96 -28.07 -18.23
CA LEU A 20 34.42 -28.28 -19.58
C LEU A 20 34.80 -29.66 -20.16
N LEU A 21 33.85 -30.28 -20.86
CA LEU A 21 34.16 -31.29 -21.90
C LEU A 21 33.30 -30.99 -23.13
N ALA A 22 34.01 -30.64 -24.19
CA ALA A 22 33.50 -30.54 -25.55
C ALA A 22 33.42 -31.92 -26.19
N GLY A 23 32.31 -32.22 -26.82
CA GLY A 23 32.11 -33.40 -27.66
C GLY A 23 31.50 -33.00 -28.99
N CYS A 24 32.30 -32.91 -30.04
CA CYS A 24 31.87 -32.82 -31.43
C CYS A 24 31.55 -34.20 -31.97
N GLN A 25 30.38 -34.44 -32.51
CA GLN A 25 30.10 -35.55 -33.45
C GLN A 25 29.40 -35.00 -34.69
N PRO A 26 29.88 -35.32 -35.89
CA PRO A 26 29.16 -35.05 -37.14
C PRO A 26 28.24 -36.23 -37.47
N GLY A 27 26.98 -35.95 -37.73
CA GLY A 27 25.98 -36.91 -38.19
C GLY A 27 25.18 -36.36 -39.38
N PRO A 28 24.59 -37.20 -40.23
CA PRO A 28 24.36 -36.95 -41.64
C PRO A 28 23.08 -36.15 -41.95
N SER A 29 23.14 -35.47 -43.10
CA SER A 29 22.10 -34.69 -43.73
C SER A 29 20.82 -35.53 -43.96
N GLY A 30 19.77 -35.21 -43.18
CA GLY A 30 18.41 -35.62 -43.43
C GLY A 30 17.54 -34.44 -43.77
N SER A 31 17.03 -34.39 -45.00
CA SER A 31 16.05 -33.44 -45.47
C SER A 31 14.75 -33.64 -44.68
N SER A 32 14.51 -32.80 -43.71
CA SER A 32 13.25 -32.79 -42.98
C SER A 32 12.37 -31.64 -43.46
N SER A 33 11.24 -31.96 -44.03
CA SER A 33 10.12 -31.06 -44.34
C SER A 33 9.79 -30.23 -43.12
N ALA A 34 9.94 -28.91 -43.18
CA ALA A 34 9.57 -28.00 -42.12
C ALA A 34 8.03 -28.02 -41.94
N THR A 35 7.59 -28.70 -40.90
CA THR A 35 6.25 -28.50 -40.34
C THR A 35 6.19 -27.09 -39.77
N PRO A 36 5.19 -26.24 -40.11
CA PRO A 36 5.09 -24.92 -39.52
C PRO A 36 4.92 -25.08 -38.01
N ALA A 37 5.84 -24.47 -37.25
CA ALA A 37 5.75 -24.41 -35.80
C ALA A 37 4.41 -23.75 -35.40
N PRO A 38 3.69 -24.32 -34.40
CA PRO A 38 2.51 -23.68 -33.87
C PRO A 38 2.87 -22.27 -33.38
N ALA A 39 2.13 -21.28 -33.86
CA ALA A 39 2.30 -19.89 -33.45
C ALA A 39 2.24 -19.84 -31.92
N THR A 40 3.32 -19.43 -31.30
CA THR A 40 3.38 -19.18 -29.86
C THR A 40 2.30 -18.15 -29.53
N PRO A 41 1.33 -18.40 -28.62
CA PRO A 41 0.37 -17.40 -28.24
C PRO A 41 1.14 -16.17 -27.72
N SER A 42 0.98 -15.02 -28.40
CA SER A 42 1.50 -13.74 -27.92
C SER A 42 0.99 -13.56 -26.48
N ALA A 43 1.89 -13.62 -25.53
CA ALA A 43 1.57 -13.37 -24.14
C ALA A 43 0.96 -11.97 -24.04
N SER A 44 -0.31 -11.87 -23.69
CA SER A 44 -0.94 -10.58 -23.41
C SER A 44 -0.09 -9.85 -22.36
N PRO A 45 0.21 -8.55 -22.54
CA PRO A 45 1.01 -7.80 -21.61
C PRO A 45 0.41 -7.92 -20.21
N SER A 46 1.27 -8.10 -19.20
CA SER A 46 0.83 -8.18 -17.81
C SER A 46 -0.04 -6.94 -17.48
N PRO A 47 -1.20 -7.10 -16.82
CA PRO A 47 -2.13 -6.00 -16.54
C PRO A 47 -1.50 -4.78 -15.86
N ALA A 48 -0.47 -5.02 -15.03
CA ALA A 48 0.32 -3.96 -14.41
C ALA A 48 1.04 -3.08 -15.45
N LEU A 49 1.51 -3.66 -16.56
CA LEU A 49 2.15 -2.93 -17.66
C LEU A 49 1.15 -2.09 -18.46
N ALA A 50 -0.11 -2.51 -18.55
CA ALA A 50 -1.14 -1.76 -19.28
C ALA A 50 -1.42 -0.38 -18.63
N ALA A 51 -1.45 -0.29 -17.30
CA ALA A 51 -1.66 0.98 -16.60
C ALA A 51 -0.47 1.96 -16.69
N THR A 52 0.72 1.49 -17.08
CA THR A 52 1.91 2.33 -17.30
C THR A 52 2.07 2.77 -18.76
N ALA A 53 1.23 2.30 -19.68
CA ALA A 53 1.31 2.61 -21.10
C ALA A 53 1.37 4.13 -21.36
N PRO A 54 2.20 4.59 -22.31
CA PRO A 54 2.27 6.00 -22.66
C PRO A 54 0.93 6.50 -23.23
N GLY A 55 0.65 7.80 -23.11
CA GLY A 55 -0.54 8.44 -23.68
C GLY A 55 -1.84 8.32 -22.89
N LEU A 56 -1.90 7.50 -21.83
CA LEU A 56 -3.08 7.42 -20.96
C LEU A 56 -3.17 8.64 -20.02
N THR A 57 -4.35 9.21 -19.89
CA THR A 57 -4.64 10.22 -18.86
C THR A 57 -4.66 9.59 -17.46
N PRO A 58 -4.46 10.37 -16.36
CA PRO A 58 -4.53 9.85 -15.00
C PRO A 58 -5.84 9.11 -14.69
N PRO A 59 -7.03 9.63 -15.05
CA PRO A 59 -8.30 8.90 -14.90
C PRO A 59 -8.34 7.59 -15.67
N GLN A 60 -7.84 7.57 -16.92
CA GLN A 60 -7.82 6.34 -17.71
C GLN A 60 -6.96 5.25 -17.08
N ARG A 61 -5.80 5.63 -16.52
CA ARG A 61 -4.92 4.69 -15.78
C ARG A 61 -5.63 4.06 -14.59
N LEU A 62 -6.30 4.86 -13.78
CA LEU A 62 -7.03 4.38 -12.60
C LEU A 62 -8.21 3.47 -12.99
N ARG A 63 -8.97 3.83 -14.03
CA ARG A 63 -10.07 2.98 -14.53
C ARG A 63 -9.56 1.67 -15.12
N LEU A 64 -8.45 1.69 -15.85
CA LEU A 64 -7.82 0.50 -16.40
C LEU A 64 -7.34 -0.43 -15.26
N LEU A 65 -6.68 0.14 -14.25
CA LEU A 65 -6.24 -0.61 -13.06
C LEU A 65 -7.44 -1.22 -12.32
N ALA A 66 -8.53 -0.44 -12.13
CA ALA A 66 -9.76 -0.94 -11.53
C ALA A 66 -10.37 -2.11 -12.31
N GLY A 67 -10.40 -2.02 -13.63
CA GLY A 67 -10.88 -3.12 -14.51
C GLY A 67 -10.03 -4.38 -14.36
N THR A 68 -8.71 -4.22 -14.35
CA THR A 68 -7.76 -5.31 -14.14
C THR A 68 -7.98 -6.03 -12.80
N ILE A 69 -8.14 -5.25 -11.73
CA ILE A 69 -8.36 -5.78 -10.38
C ILE A 69 -9.69 -6.51 -10.31
N THR A 70 -10.74 -5.96 -10.91
CA THR A 70 -12.06 -6.62 -10.97
C THR A 70 -11.98 -7.99 -11.66
N ALA A 71 -11.13 -8.13 -12.68
CA ALA A 71 -10.95 -9.39 -13.40
C ALA A 71 -10.03 -10.41 -12.67
N ALA A 72 -9.29 -9.99 -11.65
CA ALA A 72 -8.38 -10.87 -10.90
C ALA A 72 -9.15 -11.90 -10.05
N PRO A 73 -8.53 -13.02 -9.62
CA PRO A 73 -9.15 -13.95 -8.66
C PRO A 73 -9.54 -13.27 -7.34
N ALA A 74 -10.54 -13.80 -6.64
CA ALA A 74 -10.93 -13.30 -5.32
C ALA A 74 -9.79 -13.41 -4.30
N ASP A 75 -9.85 -12.57 -3.27
CA ASP A 75 -8.87 -12.59 -2.18
C ASP A 75 -8.99 -13.90 -1.39
N ARG A 76 -7.85 -14.58 -1.12
CA ARG A 76 -7.84 -15.95 -0.58
C ARG A 76 -8.18 -16.06 0.92
N THR A 77 -8.15 -14.98 1.66
CA THR A 77 -8.24 -14.99 3.13
C THR A 77 -9.43 -14.22 3.68
N ILE A 78 -10.43 -13.94 2.84
CA ILE A 78 -11.58 -13.11 3.21
C ILE A 78 -12.48 -13.74 4.29
N ASP A 79 -12.49 -15.07 4.41
CA ASP A 79 -13.36 -15.79 5.35
C ASP A 79 -12.76 -15.96 6.75
N LEU A 80 -11.60 -15.37 7.03
CA LEU A 80 -10.98 -15.42 8.35
C LEU A 80 -11.56 -14.33 9.27
N PRO A 81 -11.70 -14.62 10.59
CA PRO A 81 -12.54 -13.81 11.48
C PRO A 81 -11.99 -12.44 11.86
N TYR A 82 -10.70 -12.18 11.66
CA TYR A 82 -10.07 -10.91 12.01
C TYR A 82 -9.50 -10.21 10.78
N SER A 83 -9.95 -8.99 10.51
CA SER A 83 -9.23 -8.10 9.63
C SER A 83 -7.97 -7.58 10.32
N TYR A 84 -6.84 -7.64 9.63
CA TYR A 84 -5.53 -7.21 10.12
C TYR A 84 -4.99 -6.06 9.29
N LEU A 85 -4.49 -5.05 9.98
CA LEU A 85 -3.88 -3.87 9.38
C LEU A 85 -2.61 -3.49 10.14
N HIS A 86 -1.51 -3.28 9.41
CA HIS A 86 -0.26 -2.73 9.94
C HIS A 86 0.07 -1.42 9.22
N THR A 87 0.13 -0.33 9.96
CA THR A 87 0.42 1.01 9.42
C THR A 87 1.52 1.72 10.20
N GLN A 88 2.26 2.58 9.50
CA GLN A 88 3.10 3.61 10.14
C GLN A 88 2.60 4.97 9.71
N SER A 89 2.52 5.92 10.63
CA SER A 89 2.05 7.27 10.34
C SER A 89 2.89 8.36 10.97
N TRP A 90 2.93 9.49 10.28
CA TRP A 90 3.49 10.77 10.71
C TRP A 90 2.40 11.81 10.53
N THR A 91 1.94 12.39 11.60
CA THR A 91 0.81 13.33 11.57
C THR A 91 1.18 14.60 12.28
N ARG A 92 0.84 15.72 11.66
CA ARG A 92 1.04 17.05 12.23
C ARG A 92 0.03 17.32 13.32
N ALA A 93 0.53 17.70 14.50
CA ALA A 93 -0.27 18.17 15.61
C ALA A 93 0.28 19.56 16.04
N THR A 94 -0.40 20.62 15.67
CA THR A 94 -0.02 22.02 15.91
C THR A 94 1.43 22.34 15.49
N ASN A 95 2.43 22.13 16.35
CA ASN A 95 3.84 22.46 16.11
C ASN A 95 4.77 21.25 16.18
N VAL A 96 4.21 20.05 16.22
CA VAL A 96 4.97 18.78 16.29
C VAL A 96 4.48 17.81 15.24
N ILE A 97 5.33 16.88 14.85
CA ILE A 97 4.98 15.70 14.07
C ILE A 97 4.92 14.51 15.02
N THR A 98 3.74 13.95 15.19
CA THR A 98 3.55 12.69 15.94
C THR A 98 3.84 11.51 15.02
N ARG A 99 4.53 10.50 15.54
CA ARG A 99 4.92 9.31 14.78
C ARG A 99 4.43 8.07 15.49
N SER A 100 3.74 7.19 14.76
CA SER A 100 3.20 5.95 15.32
C SER A 100 3.38 4.78 14.36
N ASP A 101 3.48 3.60 14.95
CA ASP A 101 3.41 2.30 14.29
C ASP A 101 2.25 1.56 14.95
N LEU A 102 1.29 1.13 14.15
CA LEU A 102 0.03 0.53 14.61
C LEU A 102 -0.19 -0.80 13.92
N GLN A 103 -0.36 -1.85 14.71
CA GLN A 103 -0.91 -3.12 14.29
C GLN A 103 -2.31 -3.27 14.91
N ARG A 104 -3.32 -3.50 14.08
CA ARG A 104 -4.72 -3.64 14.49
C ARG A 104 -5.27 -4.97 14.01
N TRP A 105 -5.92 -5.70 14.90
CA TRP A 105 -6.77 -6.85 14.61
C TRP A 105 -8.18 -6.50 15.05
N ARG A 106 -9.09 -6.43 14.09
CA ARG A 106 -10.50 -6.16 14.33
C ARG A 106 -11.30 -7.41 13.97
N ARG A 107 -12.14 -7.87 14.86
CA ARG A 107 -13.09 -8.93 14.57
C ARG A 107 -14.26 -8.37 13.77
N ASP A 108 -14.50 -8.92 12.58
CA ASP A 108 -15.47 -8.35 11.65
C ASP A 108 -16.92 -8.55 12.14
N ALA A 109 -17.18 -9.57 12.98
CA ALA A 109 -18.54 -9.90 13.47
C ALA A 109 -19.08 -8.89 14.50
N ASP A 110 -18.21 -8.23 15.29
CA ASP A 110 -18.64 -7.41 16.42
C ASP A 110 -17.75 -6.19 16.69
N TYR A 111 -16.76 -5.93 15.83
CA TYR A 111 -15.83 -4.81 15.95
C TYR A 111 -15.06 -4.77 17.28
N SER A 112 -14.94 -5.92 17.96
CA SER A 112 -13.98 -6.09 19.05
C SER A 112 -12.59 -6.30 18.47
N GLY A 113 -11.54 -6.25 19.32
CA GLY A 113 -10.23 -6.56 18.82
C GLY A 113 -9.08 -6.10 19.69
N ARG A 114 -7.94 -5.91 19.02
CA ARG A 114 -6.68 -5.58 19.67
C ARG A 114 -5.86 -4.63 18.83
N GLU A 115 -5.20 -3.69 19.49
CA GLU A 115 -4.16 -2.87 18.89
C GLU A 115 -2.83 -3.02 19.61
N VAL A 116 -1.74 -3.02 18.84
CA VAL A 116 -0.37 -2.87 19.35
C VAL A 116 0.19 -1.60 18.72
N THR A 117 0.50 -0.62 19.55
CA THR A 117 0.98 0.68 19.12
C THR A 117 2.40 0.92 19.64
N ARG A 118 3.26 1.46 18.77
CA ARG A 118 4.54 2.06 19.14
C ARG A 118 4.47 3.54 18.81
N ARG A 119 4.91 4.38 19.71
CA ARG A 119 4.98 5.83 19.49
C ARG A 119 6.39 6.32 19.75
N LEU A 120 6.93 7.07 18.80
CA LEU A 120 8.20 7.76 18.96
C LEU A 120 7.98 9.15 19.58
N PRO A 121 9.04 9.75 20.16
CA PRO A 121 9.00 11.14 20.59
C PRO A 121 8.59 12.05 19.44
N ASP A 122 7.81 13.07 19.75
CA ASP A 122 7.33 14.06 18.78
C ASP A 122 8.51 14.89 18.25
N VAL A 123 8.48 15.19 16.96
CA VAL A 123 9.45 16.05 16.30
C VAL A 123 8.87 17.46 16.18
N ARG A 124 9.63 18.45 16.61
CA ARG A 124 9.26 19.86 16.41
C ARG A 124 9.56 20.29 14.99
N GLY A 125 8.71 21.16 14.45
CA GLY A 125 8.84 21.69 13.09
C GLY A 125 7.78 21.11 12.14
N LEU A 126 7.49 21.87 11.08
CA LEU A 126 6.38 21.57 10.16
C LEU A 126 6.85 21.15 8.77
N ALA A 127 8.14 21.32 8.47
CA ALA A 127 8.72 20.97 7.17
C ALA A 127 9.39 19.58 7.17
N HIS A 128 9.23 18.84 8.25
CA HIS A 128 9.88 17.55 8.42
C HIS A 128 9.30 16.51 7.47
N ARG A 129 10.18 15.82 6.76
CA ARG A 129 9.85 14.67 5.94
C ARG A 129 10.34 13.39 6.64
N PRO A 130 9.53 12.34 6.74
CA PRO A 130 9.94 11.06 7.33
C PRO A 130 11.19 10.49 6.66
N THR A 131 12.13 9.97 7.45
CA THR A 131 13.41 9.41 6.99
C THR A 131 13.50 7.90 7.23
N SER A 132 14.49 7.26 6.61
CA SER A 132 14.77 5.85 6.86
C SER A 132 15.19 5.58 8.30
N ASP A 133 15.88 6.54 8.94
CA ASP A 133 16.34 6.43 10.32
C ASP A 133 15.20 6.37 11.29
N GLU A 134 14.15 7.16 11.07
CA GLU A 134 12.95 7.15 11.90
C GLU A 134 12.23 5.81 11.87
N ARG A 135 12.25 5.11 10.75
CA ARG A 135 11.70 3.75 10.68
C ARG A 135 12.45 2.77 11.58
N ARG A 136 13.78 2.89 11.67
CA ARG A 136 14.57 2.06 12.60
C ARG A 136 14.26 2.35 14.07
N GLN A 137 13.97 3.61 14.39
CA GLN A 137 13.60 4.01 15.75
C GLN A 137 12.27 3.40 16.20
N PHE A 138 11.33 3.09 15.30
CA PHE A 138 10.10 2.37 15.66
C PHE A 138 10.40 0.99 16.27
N ALA A 139 11.42 0.29 15.79
CA ALA A 139 11.79 -1.01 16.31
C ALA A 139 12.31 -0.96 17.77
N ALA A 140 12.93 0.16 18.15
CA ALA A 140 13.46 0.38 19.50
C ALA A 140 12.44 0.97 20.48
N ALA A 141 11.31 1.48 20.00
CA ALA A 141 10.27 2.06 20.84
C ALA A 141 9.49 0.98 21.60
N GLY A 142 9.12 1.26 22.83
CA GLY A 142 8.24 0.42 23.63
C GLY A 142 6.86 0.26 22.99
N THR A 143 6.22 -0.88 23.21
CA THR A 143 4.88 -1.17 22.69
C THR A 143 3.81 -1.03 23.77
N LYS A 144 2.66 -0.49 23.38
CA LYS A 144 1.42 -0.50 24.17
C LYS A 144 0.42 -1.41 23.49
N THR A 145 -0.13 -2.37 24.22
CA THR A 145 -1.24 -3.20 23.74
C THR A 145 -2.54 -2.73 24.38
N THR A 146 -3.56 -2.52 23.56
CA THR A 146 -4.92 -2.18 23.99
C THR A 146 -5.88 -3.25 23.46
N ARG A 147 -6.79 -3.73 24.30
CA ARG A 147 -7.89 -4.62 23.90
C ARG A 147 -9.17 -3.82 23.87
N TYR A 148 -10.02 -4.15 22.94
CA TYR A 148 -11.27 -3.46 22.66
C TYR A 148 -12.42 -4.45 22.77
N VAL A 149 -13.53 -4.04 23.40
CA VAL A 149 -14.75 -4.82 23.48
C VAL A 149 -15.59 -4.65 22.21
N SER A 150 -16.70 -5.36 22.11
CA SER A 150 -17.64 -5.25 20.99
C SER A 150 -18.09 -3.80 20.77
N GLY A 151 -17.99 -3.35 19.51
CA GLY A 151 -18.34 -1.99 19.08
C GLY A 151 -17.22 -0.95 19.19
N ASP A 152 -16.10 -1.23 19.86
CA ASP A 152 -15.07 -0.21 20.10
C ASP A 152 -14.18 0.10 18.88
N LEU A 153 -14.04 -0.86 17.96
CA LEU A 153 -13.22 -0.73 16.74
C LEU A 153 -14.11 -0.58 15.49
N GLU A 154 -15.05 0.34 15.53
CA GLU A 154 -15.88 0.63 14.37
C GLU A 154 -15.02 0.98 13.14
N PRO A 155 -15.44 0.55 11.94
CA PRO A 155 -14.78 0.91 10.70
C PRO A 155 -14.95 2.42 10.40
N TYR A 156 -14.11 2.95 9.51
CA TYR A 156 -14.20 4.35 9.06
C TYR A 156 -15.56 4.68 8.40
N LEU A 157 -16.07 3.74 7.62
CA LEU A 157 -17.41 3.76 7.08
C LEU A 157 -18.14 2.46 7.47
N PRO A 158 -19.48 2.50 7.62
CA PRO A 158 -20.28 1.30 7.86
C PRO A 158 -20.01 0.21 6.82
N GLU A 159 -20.01 -1.04 7.25
CA GLU A 159 -19.87 -2.20 6.37
C GLU A 159 -21.25 -2.83 6.06
N PRO A 160 -21.46 -3.39 4.87
CA PRO A 160 -20.49 -3.50 3.77
C PRO A 160 -20.30 -2.16 3.04
N LEU A 161 -19.05 -1.87 2.63
CA LEU A 161 -18.77 -0.70 1.81
C LEU A 161 -19.42 -0.81 0.43
N PRO A 162 -19.98 0.29 -0.12
CA PRO A 162 -20.46 0.32 -1.48
C PRO A 162 -19.38 -0.07 -2.50
N THR A 163 -19.75 -0.86 -3.50
CA THR A 163 -18.90 -1.21 -4.65
C THR A 163 -19.26 -0.41 -5.90
N ASP A 164 -20.38 0.28 -5.90
CA ASP A 164 -20.69 1.32 -6.87
C ASP A 164 -19.87 2.58 -6.56
N PRO A 165 -19.14 3.15 -7.54
CA PRO A 165 -18.28 4.30 -7.30
C PRO A 165 -19.03 5.57 -6.88
N ALA A 166 -20.24 5.80 -7.37
CA ALA A 166 -21.02 6.99 -7.04
C ALA A 166 -21.58 6.90 -5.61
N GLU A 167 -22.07 5.73 -5.22
CA GLU A 167 -22.50 5.47 -3.85
C GLU A 167 -21.33 5.59 -2.86
N LEU A 168 -20.17 5.00 -3.22
CA LEU A 168 -18.96 5.12 -2.41
C LEU A 168 -18.50 6.57 -2.29
N ALA A 169 -18.48 7.34 -3.38
CA ALA A 169 -18.09 8.74 -3.34
C ALA A 169 -19.02 9.56 -2.40
N SER A 170 -20.33 9.31 -2.46
CA SER A 170 -21.32 9.96 -1.58
C SER A 170 -21.12 9.58 -0.11
N ALA A 171 -20.72 8.35 0.18
CA ALA A 171 -20.38 7.91 1.54
C ALA A 171 -19.05 8.51 2.05
N LEU A 172 -18.07 8.77 1.15
CA LEU A 172 -16.78 9.35 1.51
C LEU A 172 -16.84 10.88 1.70
N ALA A 173 -17.68 11.58 0.93
CA ALA A 173 -17.85 13.02 1.01
C ALA A 173 -19.28 13.41 0.61
N PRO A 174 -19.98 14.26 1.40
CA PRO A 174 -21.33 14.69 1.08
C PRO A 174 -21.40 15.36 -0.30
N TYR A 175 -22.32 14.90 -1.15
CA TYR A 175 -22.44 15.39 -2.54
C TYR A 175 -22.81 16.88 -2.60
N GLU A 176 -23.50 17.38 -1.60
CA GLU A 176 -23.87 18.80 -1.45
C GLU A 176 -22.63 19.71 -1.44
N LEU A 177 -21.46 19.17 -1.09
CA LEU A 177 -20.19 19.87 -1.08
C LEU A 177 -19.42 19.74 -2.41
N ALA A 178 -19.98 19.09 -3.43
CA ALA A 178 -19.27 18.84 -4.69
C ALA A 178 -18.78 20.10 -5.42
N GLY A 179 -19.42 21.26 -5.16
CA GLY A 179 -18.99 22.57 -5.66
C GLY A 179 -17.88 23.26 -4.85
N GLU A 180 -17.53 22.72 -3.69
CA GLU A 180 -16.53 23.34 -2.81
C GLU A 180 -15.09 23.03 -3.28
N PRO A 181 -14.16 24.00 -3.18
CA PRO A 181 -12.77 23.78 -3.53
C PRO A 181 -12.09 22.63 -2.77
N ALA A 182 -12.57 22.32 -1.56
CA ALA A 182 -12.05 21.25 -0.72
C ALA A 182 -12.57 19.85 -1.10
N TYR A 183 -13.64 19.75 -1.91
CA TYR A 183 -14.29 18.46 -2.21
C TYR A 183 -13.35 17.40 -2.78
N PRO A 184 -12.45 17.71 -3.75
CA PRO A 184 -11.48 16.73 -4.23
C PRO A 184 -10.59 16.19 -3.11
N ARG A 185 -10.18 17.06 -2.18
CA ARG A 185 -9.39 16.66 -0.99
C ARG A 185 -10.19 15.75 -0.06
N MET A 186 -11.47 16.05 0.17
CA MET A 186 -12.35 15.22 1.00
C MET A 186 -12.49 13.81 0.45
N LEU A 187 -12.71 13.64 -0.86
CA LEU A 187 -12.77 12.33 -1.51
C LEU A 187 -11.48 11.53 -1.33
N VAL A 188 -10.33 12.16 -1.57
CA VAL A 188 -9.02 11.50 -1.41
C VAL A 188 -8.78 11.12 0.04
N HIS A 189 -9.11 11.98 1.00
CA HIS A 189 -9.00 11.69 2.42
C HIS A 189 -9.94 10.56 2.84
N GLY A 190 -11.14 10.51 2.29
CA GLY A 190 -12.08 9.40 2.49
C GLY A 190 -11.49 8.07 2.00
N VAL A 191 -10.90 8.05 0.79
CA VAL A 191 -10.21 6.85 0.27
C VAL A 191 -9.04 6.44 1.16
N ILE A 192 -8.23 7.40 1.65
CA ILE A 192 -7.15 7.12 2.60
C ILE A 192 -7.73 6.59 3.92
N GLY A 193 -8.82 7.19 4.42
CA GLY A 193 -9.51 6.78 5.63
C GLY A 193 -9.94 5.32 5.60
N VAL A 194 -10.68 4.91 4.57
CA VAL A 194 -11.09 3.50 4.42
C VAL A 194 -9.89 2.57 4.24
N ALA A 195 -8.88 2.97 3.45
CA ALA A 195 -7.70 2.16 3.21
C ALA A 195 -6.82 1.96 4.47
N THR A 196 -6.88 2.87 5.44
CA THR A 196 -6.09 2.83 6.68
C THR A 196 -6.85 2.31 7.89
N SER A 197 -8.15 2.02 7.76
CA SER A 197 -8.99 1.58 8.88
C SER A 197 -9.72 0.26 8.63
N GLN A 198 -9.90 -0.14 7.36
CA GLN A 198 -10.69 -1.31 6.96
C GLN A 198 -9.90 -2.18 5.98
N TYR A 199 -10.21 -3.48 5.96
CA TYR A 199 -9.82 -4.32 4.84
C TYR A 199 -10.73 -3.99 3.66
N LEU A 200 -10.13 -3.74 2.51
CA LEU A 200 -10.87 -3.57 1.26
C LEU A 200 -10.70 -4.82 0.42
N ASP A 201 -11.80 -5.46 0.10
CA ASP A 201 -11.80 -6.55 -0.86
C ASP A 201 -11.50 -6.04 -2.30
N ARG A 202 -11.41 -6.94 -3.23
CA ARG A 202 -11.10 -6.63 -4.62
C ARG A 202 -12.11 -5.65 -5.25
N ALA A 203 -13.41 -5.84 -5.01
CA ALA A 203 -14.45 -5.00 -5.59
C ALA A 203 -14.42 -3.58 -4.99
N GLN A 204 -14.21 -3.49 -3.68
CA GLN A 204 -14.07 -2.22 -2.94
C GLN A 204 -12.81 -1.46 -3.37
N ARG A 205 -11.66 -2.16 -3.55
CA ARG A 205 -10.45 -1.53 -4.11
C ARG A 205 -10.69 -0.99 -5.52
N ALA A 206 -11.38 -1.75 -6.37
CA ALA A 206 -11.72 -1.27 -7.71
C ALA A 206 -12.66 -0.05 -7.67
N ALA A 207 -13.62 -0.01 -6.74
CA ALA A 207 -14.50 1.13 -6.53
C ALA A 207 -13.72 2.38 -6.07
N THR A 208 -12.81 2.25 -5.08
CA THR A 208 -11.97 3.37 -4.62
C THR A 208 -11.11 3.95 -5.75
N LEU A 209 -10.58 3.11 -6.64
CA LEU A 209 -9.82 3.58 -7.82
C LEU A 209 -10.69 4.35 -8.82
N ARG A 210 -11.95 3.94 -9.00
CA ARG A 210 -12.90 4.67 -9.85
C ARG A 210 -13.28 6.01 -9.22
N VAL A 211 -13.51 6.05 -7.90
CA VAL A 211 -13.71 7.33 -7.19
C VAL A 211 -12.52 8.26 -7.41
N LEU A 212 -11.29 7.77 -7.25
CA LEU A 212 -10.09 8.58 -7.51
C LEU A 212 -10.00 9.03 -8.98
N ALA A 213 -10.45 8.20 -9.94
CA ALA A 213 -10.45 8.56 -11.36
C ALA A 213 -11.41 9.72 -11.68
N ASP A 214 -12.41 9.94 -10.85
CA ASP A 214 -13.41 11.02 -11.03
C ASP A 214 -13.03 12.30 -10.26
N VAL A 215 -11.91 12.31 -9.53
CA VAL A 215 -11.38 13.52 -8.89
C VAL A 215 -10.81 14.47 -9.96
N PRO A 216 -11.35 15.70 -10.13
CA PRO A 216 -11.03 16.58 -11.25
C PRO A 216 -9.55 16.96 -11.35
N THR A 217 -8.84 17.04 -10.23
CA THR A 217 -7.44 17.49 -10.15
C THR A 217 -6.44 16.33 -10.06
N ILE A 218 -6.88 15.10 -10.37
CA ILE A 218 -6.00 13.94 -10.31
C ILE A 218 -4.89 14.01 -11.35
N GLY A 219 -3.64 13.94 -10.91
CA GLY A 219 -2.42 13.91 -11.74
C GLY A 219 -1.73 12.56 -11.63
N TYR A 220 -0.91 12.21 -12.62
CA TYR A 220 -0.05 11.02 -12.60
C TYR A 220 1.42 11.41 -12.60
N GLN A 221 2.21 10.80 -11.73
CA GLN A 221 3.62 11.11 -11.53
C GLN A 221 4.58 9.99 -11.95
N GLY A 222 4.09 9.00 -12.68
CA GLY A 222 4.90 7.81 -13.00
C GLY A 222 5.04 6.86 -11.81
N GLU A 223 6.01 5.97 -11.90
CA GLU A 223 6.36 5.09 -10.79
C GLU A 223 6.99 5.87 -9.64
N ARG A 224 6.63 5.52 -8.42
CA ARG A 224 7.14 6.11 -7.19
C ARG A 224 7.42 5.02 -6.17
N THR A 225 8.45 5.25 -5.37
CA THR A 225 8.83 4.35 -4.28
C THR A 225 8.44 4.98 -2.94
N ASP A 226 7.78 4.21 -2.09
CA ASP A 226 7.42 4.62 -0.73
C ASP A 226 8.61 4.49 0.25
N LEU A 227 8.40 4.91 1.51
CA LEU A 227 9.43 4.80 2.54
C LEU A 227 9.73 3.35 2.97
N ALA A 228 8.89 2.39 2.63
CA ALA A 228 9.16 0.96 2.84
C ALA A 228 9.96 0.33 1.68
N GLY A 229 10.27 1.10 0.62
CA GLY A 229 11.02 0.64 -0.56
C GLY A 229 10.15 -0.07 -1.59
N ARG A 230 8.81 0.02 -1.50
CA ARG A 230 7.90 -0.61 -2.46
C ARG A 230 7.60 0.38 -3.58
N THR A 231 7.68 -0.08 -4.82
CA THR A 231 7.35 0.72 -6.00
C THR A 231 5.89 0.54 -6.39
N GLY A 232 5.24 1.63 -6.75
CA GLY A 232 3.86 1.67 -7.21
C GLY A 232 3.60 2.84 -8.15
N LEU A 233 2.36 2.98 -8.58
CA LEU A 233 1.90 4.07 -9.44
C LEU A 233 1.63 5.31 -8.57
N GLY A 234 2.30 6.42 -8.86
CA GLY A 234 2.17 7.69 -8.15
C GLY A 234 1.05 8.54 -8.72
N PHE A 235 0.10 8.95 -7.88
CA PHE A 235 -0.95 9.91 -8.22
C PHE A 235 -0.90 11.10 -7.28
N THR A 236 -1.35 12.27 -7.77
CA THR A 236 -1.44 13.49 -6.96
C THR A 236 -2.78 14.15 -7.11
N VAL A 237 -3.24 14.77 -6.04
CA VAL A 237 -4.40 15.66 -6.04
C VAL A 237 -4.01 16.95 -5.34
N SER A 238 -4.29 18.08 -5.98
CA SER A 238 -4.08 19.42 -5.41
C SER A 238 -5.44 20.08 -5.22
N ALA A 239 -5.77 20.42 -3.98
CA ALA A 239 -7.01 21.09 -3.61
C ALA A 239 -6.84 21.80 -2.27
N ASP A 240 -7.55 22.91 -2.05
CA ASP A 240 -7.65 23.63 -0.78
C ASP A 240 -6.27 23.86 -0.12
N ASN A 241 -5.35 24.48 -0.87
CA ASN A 241 -3.97 24.74 -0.42
C ASN A 241 -3.22 23.49 0.10
N SER A 242 -3.61 22.30 -0.35
CA SER A 242 -2.89 21.07 -0.05
C SER A 242 -2.56 20.29 -1.33
N GLN A 243 -1.56 19.43 -1.23
CA GLN A 243 -1.23 18.43 -2.22
C GLN A 243 -1.11 17.08 -1.54
N THR A 244 -1.93 16.14 -2.00
CA THR A 244 -1.87 14.74 -1.56
C THR A 244 -1.26 13.89 -2.66
N GLN A 245 -0.25 13.10 -2.32
CA GLN A 245 0.34 12.07 -3.18
C GLN A 245 -0.08 10.69 -2.67
N LEU A 246 -0.55 9.85 -3.57
CA LEU A 246 -0.85 8.44 -3.34
C LEU A 246 0.13 7.57 -4.11
N ILE A 247 0.57 6.47 -3.50
CA ILE A 247 1.28 5.40 -4.20
C ILE A 247 0.39 4.16 -4.16
N ILE A 248 0.01 3.67 -5.34
CA ILE A 248 -0.94 2.57 -5.52
C ILE A 248 -0.22 1.36 -6.09
N HIS A 249 -0.46 0.19 -5.51
CA HIS A 249 0.15 -1.07 -5.98
C HIS A 249 -0.38 -1.42 -7.39
N PRO A 250 0.50 -1.66 -8.38
CA PRO A 250 0.11 -1.76 -9.78
C PRO A 250 -0.68 -3.01 -10.14
N SER A 251 -0.70 -4.04 -9.30
CA SER A 251 -1.44 -5.28 -9.56
C SER A 251 -2.61 -5.53 -8.60
N THR A 252 -2.57 -4.99 -7.38
CA THR A 252 -3.64 -5.20 -6.39
C THR A 252 -4.55 -4.00 -6.21
N GLY A 253 -4.14 -2.80 -6.67
CA GLY A 253 -4.88 -1.55 -6.48
C GLY A 253 -4.88 -1.03 -5.05
N GLU A 254 -4.09 -1.62 -4.19
CA GLU A 254 -3.97 -1.19 -2.81
C GLU A 254 -3.23 0.13 -2.70
N VAL A 255 -3.71 1.04 -1.87
CA VAL A 255 -2.92 2.19 -1.44
C VAL A 255 -1.75 1.67 -0.59
N LEU A 256 -0.53 1.90 -1.04
CA LEU A 256 0.71 1.56 -0.31
C LEU A 256 1.09 2.67 0.67
N SER A 257 0.96 3.91 0.22
CA SER A 257 1.20 5.09 1.06
C SER A 257 0.40 6.28 0.58
N ALA A 258 0.16 7.21 1.50
CA ALA A 258 -0.36 8.53 1.22
C ALA A 258 0.49 9.59 1.92
N HIS A 259 0.76 10.69 1.23
CA HIS A 259 1.55 11.80 1.74
C HIS A 259 0.84 13.11 1.41
N GLU A 260 0.50 13.87 2.44
CA GLU A 260 -0.11 15.18 2.28
C GLU A 260 0.81 16.30 2.76
N GLN A 261 0.95 17.29 1.91
CA GLN A 261 1.60 18.56 2.23
C GLN A 261 0.59 19.69 2.14
N VAL A 262 0.66 20.61 3.08
CA VAL A 262 -0.10 21.86 3.04
C VAL A 262 0.80 23.02 2.65
N HIS A 263 0.20 23.99 1.95
CA HIS A 263 0.80 25.22 1.53
C HIS A 263 0.18 26.40 2.33
N GLY A 264 0.66 27.63 2.12
CA GLY A 264 0.11 28.82 2.78
C GLY A 264 0.85 29.20 4.07
N ALA A 265 0.14 29.69 5.08
CA ALA A 265 0.74 30.32 6.27
C ALA A 265 1.61 29.39 7.13
N LYS A 266 1.29 28.10 7.15
CA LYS A 266 2.07 27.08 7.88
C LYS A 266 2.36 25.90 6.94
N PRO A 267 3.27 26.04 5.98
CA PRO A 267 3.55 25.01 4.99
C PRO A 267 4.24 23.79 5.60
N GLY A 268 4.27 22.68 4.85
CA GLY A 268 5.01 21.47 5.18
C GLY A 268 4.13 20.22 5.32
N LEU A 269 4.69 19.18 5.91
CA LEU A 269 4.01 17.90 6.11
C LEU A 269 2.73 18.10 6.92
N PHE A 270 1.61 17.61 6.42
CA PHE A 270 0.37 17.46 7.18
C PHE A 270 0.21 16.02 7.68
N SER A 271 0.34 15.06 6.79
CA SER A 271 0.31 13.64 7.13
C SER A 271 1.15 12.80 6.16
N TYR A 272 1.69 11.70 6.66
CA TYR A 272 2.26 10.64 5.86
C TYR A 272 1.82 9.31 6.46
N VAL A 273 1.29 8.41 5.67
CA VAL A 273 0.93 7.07 6.12
C VAL A 273 1.50 6.02 5.18
N LEU A 274 2.05 4.95 5.77
CA LEU A 274 2.43 3.71 5.11
C LEU A 274 1.45 2.63 5.54
N ILE A 275 0.88 1.91 4.61
CA ILE A 275 0.14 0.69 4.88
C ILE A 275 1.08 -0.47 4.58
N LEU A 276 1.62 -1.08 5.62
CA LEU A 276 2.67 -2.09 5.50
C LEU A 276 2.11 -3.47 5.17
N GLU A 277 1.03 -3.86 5.86
CA GLU A 277 0.36 -5.14 5.67
C GLU A 277 -1.15 -4.96 5.86
N ARG A 278 -1.93 -5.73 5.14
CA ARG A 278 -3.38 -5.86 5.33
C ARG A 278 -3.83 -7.25 4.88
N GLY A 279 -4.90 -7.75 5.48
CA GLY A 279 -5.51 -9.03 5.15
C GLY A 279 -6.37 -9.53 6.27
N HIS A 280 -6.62 -10.83 6.30
CA HIS A 280 -7.36 -11.49 7.37
C HIS A 280 -6.48 -12.51 8.09
N THR A 281 -6.72 -12.71 9.36
CA THR A 281 -6.01 -13.65 10.23
C THR A 281 -6.97 -14.51 11.02
N THR A 282 -6.49 -15.67 11.46
CA THR A 282 -7.28 -16.61 12.28
C THR A 282 -7.39 -16.17 13.74
N THR A 283 -6.46 -15.35 14.22
CA THR A 283 -6.38 -14.87 15.61
C THR A 283 -5.97 -13.40 15.67
N ASP A 284 -6.23 -12.75 16.80
CA ASP A 284 -5.85 -11.35 17.07
C ASP A 284 -4.36 -11.14 17.43
N THR A 285 -3.53 -12.15 17.20
CA THR A 285 -2.09 -12.11 17.47
C THR A 285 -1.21 -12.46 16.28
N ARG A 286 -1.79 -13.01 15.22
CA ARG A 286 -1.05 -13.46 14.03
C ARG A 286 -0.84 -12.29 13.08
N THR A 287 0.41 -12.08 12.62
CA THR A 287 0.76 -11.19 11.52
C THR A 287 0.79 -11.96 10.19
N LEU A 288 0.65 -11.26 9.06
CA LEU A 288 0.67 -11.90 7.74
C LEU A 288 2.08 -12.31 7.33
N SER A 289 3.08 -11.53 7.69
CA SER A 289 4.49 -11.80 7.38
C SER A 289 5.10 -12.92 8.22
N GLY A 290 4.38 -13.45 9.21
CA GLY A 290 4.89 -14.45 10.14
C GLY A 290 6.06 -13.96 11.01
N ARG A 291 6.34 -12.65 11.02
CA ARG A 291 7.32 -12.03 11.91
C ARG A 291 6.63 -11.67 13.23
N PRO A 292 7.20 -12.08 14.36
CA PRO A 292 6.67 -11.75 15.69
C PRO A 292 6.74 -10.25 15.99
#